data_9bf692400c0d370550bd9cbd15ba2391
#
_entry.id   9bf692400c0d370550bd9cbd15ba2391
#
_cell.length_a   1.000
_cell.length_b   1.000
_cell.length_c   1.000
_cell.angle_alpha   90.00
_cell.angle_beta   90.00
_cell.angle_gamma   90.00
#
_symmetry.space_group_name_H-M   'P 1'
#
loop_
_entity.id
_entity.type
_entity.pdbx_description
1 polymer ?
#
loop_
_entity_poly.entity_id
_entity_poly.type
_entity_poly.pdbx_seq_one_letter_code
_entity_poly.pdbx_strand_id
1 'polypeptide(L)'
;YIDRNQLEWVEDEQNLQKNVDEPMTFTVDITNKGGKTEDYSITGYPSWIDVSAPTGTLAATQTAHITFTVDESVNIGTYNEVFYLTNSDGISEPLNVTLKVNGKRPDWTVNPADYKFNMSVYGQMKINGRFSNDTEDMLAAFEDDVCVGVATNEYIKVNDMYYALLTVYGNTGPHNKLEFKMWDASTGKIYIVEPETPVAFKANSIVGSPKVPVVFSNLDKVQLDVALNNGWTWTSFNVMDEDMNDLSQVLKNNAWLSG
;
A
#
# COMPACT_ATOMS: atom_id res chain seq x y z
N TYR A 1 11.56 14.52 -41.84
CA TYR A 1 12.00 13.50 -40.88
C TYR A 1 11.33 12.19 -41.27
N ILE A 2 12.07 11.16 -41.61
CA ILE A 2 11.51 9.83 -41.89
C ILE A 2 11.76 9.04 -40.62
N ASP A 3 10.67 8.70 -39.91
CA ASP A 3 10.75 7.76 -38.82
C ASP A 3 11.05 6.36 -39.41
N ARG A 4 12.17 5.78 -38.97
CA ARG A 4 12.59 4.45 -39.40
C ARG A 4 12.04 3.35 -38.51
N ASN A 5 11.54 3.70 -37.33
CA ASN A 5 10.87 2.72 -36.48
C ASN A 5 9.41 2.62 -36.88
N GLN A 6 9.05 1.48 -37.43
CA GLN A 6 7.68 1.19 -37.87
C GLN A 6 6.93 0.38 -36.82
N LEU A 7 7.65 -0.23 -35.87
CA LEU A 7 7.08 -0.99 -34.77
C LEU A 7 7.06 -0.10 -33.53
N GLU A 8 5.96 -0.07 -32.83
CA GLU A 8 5.83 0.64 -31.57
C GLU A 8 4.91 -0.12 -30.60
N TRP A 9 5.11 0.13 -29.32
CA TRP A 9 4.14 -0.17 -28.28
C TRP A 9 2.95 0.76 -28.43
N VAL A 10 1.73 0.26 -28.27
CA VAL A 10 0.52 1.13 -28.26
C VAL A 10 0.49 1.96 -26.96
N GLU A 11 1.05 1.41 -25.89
CA GLU A 11 1.24 2.07 -24.61
C GLU A 11 2.74 2.03 -24.26
N ASP A 12 3.31 3.10 -23.75
CA ASP A 12 4.73 3.22 -23.41
C ASP A 12 5.02 2.99 -21.92
N GLU A 13 3.96 2.79 -21.13
CA GLU A 13 4.03 2.60 -19.66
C GLU A 13 2.98 1.59 -19.17
N GLN A 14 3.38 0.73 -18.22
CA GLN A 14 2.50 -0.17 -17.48
C GLN A 14 2.74 0.00 -15.97
N ASN A 15 1.67 0.33 -15.23
CA ASN A 15 1.69 0.40 -13.77
C ASN A 15 0.80 -0.72 -13.21
N LEU A 16 1.43 -1.72 -12.62
CA LEU A 16 0.83 -3.00 -12.25
C LEU A 16 0.94 -3.22 -10.75
N GLN A 17 -0.04 -3.95 -10.21
CA GLN A 17 -0.06 -4.30 -8.79
C GLN A 17 -0.64 -5.70 -8.59
N LYS A 18 -0.01 -6.50 -7.72
CA LYS A 18 -0.50 -7.83 -7.28
C LYS A 18 -0.15 -8.05 -5.82
N ASN A 19 -0.79 -9.04 -5.19
CA ASN A 19 -0.30 -9.56 -3.92
C ASN A 19 0.69 -10.72 -4.17
N VAL A 20 1.55 -10.99 -3.20
CA VAL A 20 2.43 -12.17 -3.22
C VAL A 20 1.58 -13.44 -3.30
N ASP A 21 2.08 -14.48 -3.94
CA ASP A 21 1.42 -15.77 -4.17
C ASP A 21 0.11 -15.69 -4.99
N GLU A 22 -0.18 -14.58 -5.67
CA GLU A 22 -1.30 -14.46 -6.59
C GLU A 22 -0.80 -14.48 -8.05
N PRO A 23 -1.47 -15.22 -8.96
CA PRO A 23 -1.14 -15.17 -10.37
C PRO A 23 -1.49 -13.81 -10.98
N MET A 24 -0.69 -13.36 -11.93
CA MET A 24 -0.97 -12.13 -12.67
C MET A 24 -0.59 -12.25 -14.14
N THR A 25 -1.47 -11.77 -15.00
CA THR A 25 -1.17 -11.56 -16.43
C THR A 25 -1.57 -10.14 -16.83
N PHE A 26 -0.83 -9.57 -17.78
CA PHE A 26 -1.21 -8.33 -18.44
C PHE A 26 -0.92 -8.42 -19.94
N THR A 27 -1.57 -7.59 -20.73
CA THR A 27 -1.43 -7.59 -22.18
C THR A 27 -1.05 -6.20 -22.65
N VAL A 28 -0.08 -6.13 -23.56
CA VAL A 28 0.34 -4.89 -24.22
C VAL A 28 0.30 -5.12 -25.71
N ASP A 29 -0.22 -4.15 -26.44
CA ASP A 29 -0.33 -4.21 -27.88
C ASP A 29 0.92 -3.64 -28.56
N ILE A 30 1.36 -4.32 -29.59
CA ILE A 30 2.36 -3.82 -30.53
C ILE A 30 1.73 -3.56 -31.89
N THR A 31 2.11 -2.50 -32.56
CA THR A 31 1.58 -2.15 -33.87
C THR A 31 2.71 -1.89 -34.86
N ASN A 32 2.48 -2.33 -36.10
CA ASN A 32 3.33 -1.98 -37.23
C ASN A 32 2.64 -0.85 -38.03
N LYS A 33 3.13 0.38 -37.88
CA LYS A 33 2.64 1.55 -38.66
C LYS A 33 3.21 1.66 -40.05
N GLY A 34 4.12 0.76 -40.40
CA GLY A 34 4.78 0.73 -41.70
C GLY A 34 3.97 0.11 -42.81
N GLY A 35 4.48 0.25 -44.03
CA GLY A 35 3.92 -0.34 -45.23
C GLY A 35 4.48 -1.72 -45.59
N LYS A 36 5.33 -2.32 -44.76
CA LYS A 36 5.95 -3.62 -44.93
C LYS A 36 5.75 -4.50 -43.74
N THR A 37 5.83 -5.81 -43.95
CA THR A 37 5.93 -6.78 -42.85
C THR A 37 7.28 -6.62 -42.15
N GLU A 38 7.27 -6.60 -40.82
CA GLU A 38 8.47 -6.46 -39.96
C GLU A 38 8.56 -7.64 -39.00
N ASP A 39 9.77 -8.14 -38.83
CA ASP A 39 10.07 -9.07 -37.73
C ASP A 39 10.33 -8.28 -36.44
N TYR A 40 9.91 -8.83 -35.32
CA TYR A 40 10.13 -8.22 -34.04
C TYR A 40 10.73 -9.18 -33.00
N SER A 41 11.41 -8.59 -32.04
CA SER A 41 11.83 -9.28 -30.81
C SER A 41 11.54 -8.41 -29.59
N ILE A 42 11.11 -9.06 -28.51
CA ILE A 42 10.88 -8.42 -27.21
C ILE A 42 11.95 -8.93 -26.24
N THR A 43 12.66 -8.01 -25.61
CA THR A 43 13.77 -8.31 -24.70
C THR A 43 13.76 -7.40 -23.47
N GLY A 44 14.66 -7.61 -22.51
CA GLY A 44 14.79 -6.77 -21.31
C GLY A 44 13.88 -7.15 -20.15
N TYR A 45 12.93 -8.09 -20.36
CA TYR A 45 12.10 -8.57 -19.28
C TYR A 45 12.89 -9.54 -18.36
N PRO A 46 12.61 -9.53 -17.04
CA PRO A 46 13.29 -10.39 -16.07
C PRO A 46 12.83 -11.84 -16.20
N SER A 47 13.60 -12.78 -15.61
CA SER A 47 13.33 -14.22 -15.67
C SER A 47 12.04 -14.67 -14.97
N TRP A 48 11.43 -13.82 -14.17
CA TRP A 48 10.14 -14.08 -13.52
C TRP A 48 8.93 -13.57 -14.34
N ILE A 49 9.16 -13.19 -15.61
CA ILE A 49 8.11 -12.87 -16.58
C ILE A 49 8.23 -13.80 -17.79
N ASP A 50 7.12 -14.49 -18.09
CA ASP A 50 6.95 -15.23 -19.33
C ASP A 50 6.21 -14.37 -20.36
N VAL A 51 6.63 -14.44 -21.63
CA VAL A 51 6.07 -13.67 -22.74
C VAL A 51 5.48 -14.63 -23.78
N SER A 52 4.22 -14.43 -24.14
CA SER A 52 3.49 -15.35 -25.06
C SER A 52 4.10 -15.42 -26.45
N ALA A 53 4.66 -14.31 -26.94
CA ALA A 53 5.29 -14.22 -28.27
C ALA A 53 6.48 -13.26 -28.18
N PRO A 54 7.65 -13.70 -27.64
CA PRO A 54 8.83 -12.85 -27.49
C PRO A 54 9.48 -12.50 -28.84
N THR A 55 9.16 -13.24 -29.90
CA THR A 55 9.55 -12.95 -31.27
C THR A 55 8.41 -13.27 -32.21
N GLY A 56 8.37 -12.61 -33.34
CA GLY A 56 7.35 -12.87 -34.36
C GLY A 56 7.48 -11.94 -35.55
N THR A 57 6.47 -12.00 -36.42
CA THR A 57 6.37 -11.18 -37.62
C THR A 57 5.04 -10.46 -37.60
N LEU A 58 5.05 -9.15 -37.87
CA LEU A 58 3.84 -8.33 -37.88
C LEU A 58 3.66 -7.70 -39.27
N ALA A 59 2.55 -8.03 -39.92
CA ALA A 59 2.24 -7.49 -41.24
C ALA A 59 2.01 -5.97 -41.16
N ALA A 60 2.14 -5.30 -42.30
CA ALA A 60 1.88 -3.86 -42.43
C ALA A 60 0.50 -3.49 -41.86
N THR A 61 0.45 -2.44 -41.07
CA THR A 61 -0.76 -1.89 -40.44
C THR A 61 -1.47 -2.82 -39.44
N GLN A 62 -0.85 -3.92 -39.04
CA GLN A 62 -1.43 -4.86 -38.08
C GLN A 62 -0.99 -4.57 -36.65
N THR A 63 -1.83 -5.02 -35.71
CA THR A 63 -1.56 -5.00 -34.27
C THR A 63 -1.54 -6.44 -33.76
N ALA A 64 -0.64 -6.74 -32.85
CA ALA A 64 -0.60 -8.01 -32.12
C ALA A 64 -0.71 -7.75 -30.61
N HIS A 65 -1.40 -8.68 -29.94
CA HIS A 65 -1.59 -8.66 -28.48
C HIS A 65 -0.52 -9.56 -27.85
N ILE A 66 0.35 -8.98 -27.05
CA ILE A 66 1.41 -9.69 -26.33
C ILE A 66 1.00 -9.85 -24.87
N THR A 67 0.84 -11.09 -24.42
CA THR A 67 0.52 -11.41 -23.04
C THR A 67 1.80 -11.71 -22.25
N PHE A 68 1.92 -11.09 -21.11
CA PHE A 68 2.98 -11.28 -20.14
C PHE A 68 2.39 -11.96 -18.90
N THR A 69 3.07 -13.00 -18.40
CA THR A 69 2.68 -13.74 -17.21
C THR A 69 3.74 -13.52 -16.14
N VAL A 70 3.34 -12.99 -15.00
CA VAL A 70 4.21 -12.76 -13.83
C VAL A 70 4.20 -14.01 -12.97
N ASP A 71 5.38 -14.50 -12.59
CA ASP A 71 5.56 -15.62 -11.65
C ASP A 71 4.90 -15.31 -10.31
N GLU A 72 4.19 -16.29 -9.75
CA GLU A 72 3.51 -16.17 -8.45
C GLU A 72 4.50 -15.91 -7.32
N SER A 73 5.70 -16.48 -7.39
CA SER A 73 6.73 -16.45 -6.33
C SER A 73 7.53 -15.14 -6.25
N VAL A 74 7.21 -14.12 -7.06
CA VAL A 74 7.89 -12.82 -6.98
C VAL A 74 7.68 -12.21 -5.59
N ASN A 75 8.78 -11.90 -4.92
CA ASN A 75 8.76 -11.37 -3.55
C ASN A 75 8.09 -9.99 -3.46
N ILE A 76 7.66 -9.65 -2.24
CA ILE A 76 7.15 -8.31 -1.91
C ILE A 76 8.18 -7.26 -2.29
N GLY A 77 7.75 -6.20 -3.00
CA GLY A 77 8.63 -5.12 -3.44
C GLY A 77 8.08 -4.33 -4.61
N THR A 78 8.83 -3.32 -5.03
CA THR A 78 8.54 -2.56 -6.25
C THR A 78 9.66 -2.82 -7.26
N TYR A 79 9.27 -3.26 -8.45
CA TYR A 79 10.15 -3.59 -9.55
C TYR A 79 9.93 -2.60 -10.68
N ASN A 80 11.01 -1.99 -11.17
CA ASN A 80 10.97 -1.05 -12.29
C ASN A 80 11.83 -1.64 -13.41
N GLU A 81 11.17 -2.07 -14.47
CA GLU A 81 11.77 -2.77 -15.58
C GLU A 81 11.56 -2.00 -16.88
N VAL A 82 12.41 -2.23 -17.86
CA VAL A 82 12.27 -1.66 -19.20
C VAL A 82 12.34 -2.79 -20.22
N PHE A 83 11.22 -3.03 -20.92
CA PHE A 83 11.19 -3.99 -22.01
C PHE A 83 11.47 -3.27 -23.33
N TYR A 84 12.08 -3.95 -24.28
CA TYR A 84 12.45 -3.38 -25.56
C TYR A 84 11.78 -4.16 -26.69
N LEU A 85 11.03 -3.47 -27.53
CA LEU A 85 10.52 -3.96 -28.80
C LEU A 85 11.53 -3.57 -29.88
N THR A 86 12.17 -4.55 -30.50
CA THR A 86 13.24 -4.32 -31.47
C THR A 86 12.81 -4.87 -32.84
N ASN A 87 12.98 -4.06 -33.89
CA ASN A 87 12.70 -4.46 -35.28
C ASN A 87 13.93 -5.14 -35.95
N SER A 88 13.77 -5.58 -37.19
CA SER A 88 14.83 -6.22 -37.97
C SER A 88 16.05 -5.31 -38.27
N ASP A 89 15.87 -4.00 -38.22
CA ASP A 89 16.95 -3.02 -38.41
C ASP A 89 17.71 -2.71 -37.09
N GLY A 90 17.31 -3.35 -36.00
CA GLY A 90 17.92 -3.15 -34.67
C GLY A 90 17.46 -1.88 -33.95
N ILE A 91 16.37 -1.25 -34.42
CA ILE A 91 15.79 -0.08 -33.75
C ILE A 91 14.85 -0.58 -32.64
N SER A 92 15.05 -0.05 -31.43
CA SER A 92 14.34 -0.49 -30.23
C SER A 92 13.47 0.62 -29.65
N GLU A 93 12.26 0.23 -29.22
CA GLU A 93 11.29 1.05 -28.46
C GLU A 93 11.19 0.55 -27.02
N PRO A 94 11.32 1.41 -26.01
CA PRO A 94 11.17 1.01 -24.62
C PRO A 94 9.71 0.98 -24.20
N LEU A 95 9.35 0.00 -23.36
CA LEU A 95 8.14 -0.02 -22.53
C LEU A 95 8.56 0.01 -21.07
N ASN A 96 8.14 1.03 -20.33
CA ASN A 96 8.39 1.12 -18.90
C ASN A 96 7.35 0.29 -18.13
N VAL A 97 7.79 -0.63 -17.29
CA VAL A 97 6.91 -1.49 -16.49
C VAL A 97 7.25 -1.34 -15.03
N THR A 98 6.30 -0.82 -14.26
CA THR A 98 6.36 -0.79 -12.80
C THR A 98 5.43 -1.86 -12.25
N LEU A 99 5.97 -2.82 -11.51
CA LEU A 99 5.21 -3.83 -10.78
C LEU A 99 5.37 -3.64 -9.28
N LYS A 100 4.26 -3.40 -8.57
CA LYS A 100 4.19 -3.42 -7.11
C LYS A 100 3.65 -4.77 -6.65
N VAL A 101 4.45 -5.53 -5.89
CA VAL A 101 4.03 -6.76 -5.23
C VAL A 101 3.83 -6.49 -3.75
N ASN A 102 2.58 -6.58 -3.30
CA ASN A 102 2.18 -6.39 -1.91
C ASN A 102 2.26 -7.71 -1.12
N GLY A 103 2.16 -7.60 0.19
CA GLY A 103 2.01 -8.76 1.07
C GLY A 103 0.70 -9.51 0.83
N LYS A 104 0.58 -10.68 1.45
CA LYS A 104 -0.67 -11.44 1.40
C LYS A 104 -1.76 -10.68 2.16
N ARG A 105 -2.81 -10.30 1.43
CA ARG A 105 -3.95 -9.57 2.00
C ARG A 105 -4.67 -10.45 3.03
N PRO A 106 -4.95 -9.93 4.24
CA PRO A 106 -5.75 -10.64 5.21
C PRO A 106 -7.20 -10.79 4.73
N ASP A 107 -7.84 -11.88 5.12
CA ASP A 107 -9.23 -12.22 4.78
C ASP A 107 -10.25 -11.58 5.74
N TRP A 108 -9.95 -10.37 6.23
CA TRP A 108 -10.84 -9.63 7.11
C TRP A 108 -12.11 -9.24 6.37
N THR A 109 -13.22 -9.77 6.82
CA THR A 109 -14.53 -9.51 6.25
C THR A 109 -15.57 -9.35 7.34
N VAL A 110 -16.62 -8.60 7.05
CA VAL A 110 -17.78 -8.45 7.91
C VAL A 110 -19.05 -8.57 7.07
N ASN A 111 -20.04 -9.32 7.58
CA ASN A 111 -21.36 -9.36 6.97
C ASN A 111 -22.29 -8.41 7.74
N PRO A 112 -22.66 -7.23 7.20
CA PRO A 112 -23.48 -6.25 7.88
C PRO A 112 -24.84 -6.79 8.35
N ALA A 113 -25.37 -7.81 7.66
CA ALA A 113 -26.69 -8.40 7.99
C ALA A 113 -26.71 -9.14 9.34
N ASP A 114 -25.54 -9.49 9.91
CA ASP A 114 -25.43 -10.17 11.19
C ASP A 114 -25.54 -9.22 12.40
N TYR A 115 -25.60 -7.90 12.13
CA TYR A 115 -25.55 -6.87 13.15
C TYR A 115 -26.76 -5.94 13.13
N LYS A 116 -27.14 -5.46 14.30
CA LYS A 116 -28.29 -4.54 14.49
C LYS A 116 -27.90 -3.07 14.38
N PHE A 117 -26.66 -2.75 14.69
CA PHE A 117 -26.17 -1.40 14.80
C PHE A 117 -24.82 -1.24 14.10
N ASN A 118 -24.49 -0.01 13.76
CA ASN A 118 -23.16 0.37 13.30
C ASN A 118 -22.75 1.73 13.87
N MET A 119 -21.46 2.04 13.76
CA MET A 119 -20.90 3.38 13.92
C MET A 119 -19.88 3.62 12.83
N SER A 120 -19.61 4.88 12.53
CA SER A 120 -18.58 5.26 11.56
C SER A 120 -17.39 5.91 12.26
N VAL A 121 -16.18 5.59 11.79
CA VAL A 121 -14.94 6.18 12.28
C VAL A 121 -14.19 6.79 11.09
N TYR A 122 -13.89 8.08 11.16
CA TYR A 122 -12.95 8.73 10.26
C TYR A 122 -11.54 8.44 10.76
N GLY A 123 -10.91 7.39 10.23
CA GLY A 123 -9.59 6.93 10.63
C GLY A 123 -8.48 7.45 9.70
N GLN A 124 -7.31 7.69 10.26
CA GLN A 124 -6.06 7.81 9.52
C GLN A 124 -5.05 6.80 10.05
N MET A 125 -4.35 6.12 9.14
CA MET A 125 -3.32 5.15 9.49
C MET A 125 -1.95 5.81 9.47
N LYS A 126 -1.20 5.61 10.56
CA LYS A 126 0.18 6.09 10.70
C LYS A 126 1.10 4.91 10.91
N ILE A 127 1.86 4.56 9.88
CA ILE A 127 2.77 3.40 9.88
C ILE A 127 4.20 3.89 9.98
N ASN A 128 4.93 3.40 10.98
CA ASN A 128 6.32 3.79 11.25
C ASN A 128 6.51 5.32 11.28
N GLY A 129 5.58 6.04 11.93
CA GLY A 129 5.64 7.49 12.10
C GLY A 129 5.14 8.31 10.91
N ARG A 130 4.76 7.70 9.79
CA ARG A 130 4.27 8.37 8.58
C ARG A 130 2.82 8.03 8.29
N PHE A 131 2.04 9.03 7.87
CA PHE A 131 0.68 8.75 7.40
C PHE A 131 0.74 7.91 6.12
N SER A 132 -0.04 6.83 6.11
CA SER A 132 -0.13 5.97 4.94
C SER A 132 -0.78 6.71 3.77
N ASN A 133 -0.20 6.55 2.59
CA ASN A 133 -0.74 6.95 1.30
C ASN A 133 -0.96 5.75 0.37
N ASP A 134 -0.82 4.53 0.89
CA ASP A 134 -1.08 3.30 0.16
C ASP A 134 -2.57 2.95 0.24
N THR A 135 -3.25 2.89 -0.90
CA THR A 135 -4.68 2.58 -0.97
C THR A 135 -5.02 1.12 -0.66
N GLU A 136 -4.01 0.24 -0.63
CA GLU A 136 -4.18 -1.16 -0.27
C GLU A 136 -4.07 -1.41 1.24
N ASP A 137 -3.50 -0.48 2.00
CA ASP A 137 -3.44 -0.60 3.45
C ASP A 137 -4.84 -0.71 4.06
N MET A 138 -4.97 -1.52 5.09
CA MET A 138 -6.27 -1.80 5.72
C MET A 138 -6.27 -1.46 7.20
N LEU A 139 -7.39 -0.91 7.66
CA LEU A 139 -7.74 -0.75 9.07
C LEU A 139 -8.93 -1.63 9.39
N ALA A 140 -8.85 -2.43 10.45
CA ALA A 140 -9.93 -3.28 10.87
C ALA A 140 -10.20 -3.17 12.38
N ALA A 141 -11.47 -3.34 12.76
CA ALA A 141 -11.93 -3.44 14.14
C ALA A 141 -12.36 -4.87 14.45
N PHE A 142 -12.04 -5.32 15.64
CA PHE A 142 -12.38 -6.65 16.14
C PHE A 142 -13.08 -6.56 17.49
N GLU A 143 -13.99 -7.49 17.74
CA GLU A 143 -14.60 -7.75 19.05
C GLU A 143 -14.49 -9.27 19.32
N ASP A 144 -13.81 -9.65 20.39
CA ASP A 144 -13.57 -11.07 20.75
C ASP A 144 -12.99 -11.87 19.55
N ASP A 145 -11.94 -11.33 18.89
CA ASP A 145 -11.27 -11.88 17.69
C ASP A 145 -12.13 -11.98 16.41
N VAL A 146 -13.38 -11.52 16.44
CA VAL A 146 -14.25 -11.46 15.25
C VAL A 146 -14.08 -10.10 14.59
N CYS A 147 -13.85 -10.08 13.27
CA CYS A 147 -13.82 -8.85 12.50
C CYS A 147 -15.23 -8.23 12.46
N VAL A 148 -15.38 -7.05 13.03
CA VAL A 148 -16.63 -6.29 13.09
C VAL A 148 -16.62 -5.02 12.25
N GLY A 149 -15.51 -4.75 11.56
CA GLY A 149 -15.37 -3.63 10.62
C GLY A 149 -14.05 -3.67 9.90
N VAL A 150 -14.04 -3.32 8.62
CA VAL A 150 -12.82 -3.22 7.82
C VAL A 150 -12.98 -2.11 6.79
N ALA A 151 -11.89 -1.38 6.55
CA ALA A 151 -11.80 -0.34 5.53
C ALA A 151 -10.40 -0.34 4.90
N THR A 152 -10.32 -0.03 3.63
CA THR A 152 -9.08 0.33 2.94
C THR A 152 -8.80 1.82 3.07
N ASN A 153 -7.57 2.21 2.80
CA ASN A 153 -7.17 3.60 2.78
C ASN A 153 -7.62 4.27 1.47
N GLU A 154 -8.33 5.37 1.54
CA GLU A 154 -8.89 6.07 0.39
C GLU A 154 -8.38 7.51 0.32
N TYR A 155 -7.94 7.96 -0.86
CA TYR A 155 -7.59 9.34 -1.10
C TYR A 155 -8.82 10.21 -1.30
N ILE A 156 -8.99 11.21 -0.45
CA ILE A 156 -10.11 12.17 -0.53
C ILE A 156 -9.61 13.51 -1.05
N LYS A 157 -9.80 13.73 -2.34
CA LYS A 157 -9.27 14.89 -3.10
C LYS A 157 -9.60 16.25 -2.48
N VAL A 158 -10.79 16.40 -1.90
CA VAL A 158 -11.24 17.70 -1.34
C VAL A 158 -10.40 18.12 -0.12
N ASN A 159 -9.80 17.16 0.58
CA ASN A 159 -8.98 17.38 1.78
C ASN A 159 -7.49 17.17 1.51
N ASP A 160 -7.14 16.64 0.32
CA ASP A 160 -5.77 16.23 -0.04
C ASP A 160 -5.15 15.26 0.97
N MET A 161 -5.96 14.30 1.45
CA MET A 161 -5.60 13.37 2.51
C MET A 161 -6.15 11.97 2.25
N TYR A 162 -5.52 10.99 2.88
CA TYR A 162 -5.98 9.60 2.90
C TYR A 162 -6.73 9.30 4.20
N TYR A 163 -7.80 8.53 4.11
CA TYR A 163 -8.63 8.10 5.24
C TYR A 163 -9.04 6.65 5.11
N ALA A 164 -9.07 5.93 6.22
CA ALA A 164 -9.81 4.69 6.36
C ALA A 164 -11.20 5.03 6.94
N LEU A 165 -12.22 5.01 6.08
CA LEU A 165 -13.61 5.28 6.49
C LEU A 165 -14.21 4.00 7.06
N LEU A 166 -13.91 3.71 8.32
CA LEU A 166 -14.24 2.46 8.95
C LEU A 166 -15.67 2.44 9.48
N THR A 167 -16.49 1.50 8.99
CA THR A 167 -17.78 1.19 9.58
C THR A 167 -17.62 0.00 10.52
N VAL A 168 -17.92 0.20 11.80
CA VAL A 168 -17.86 -0.83 12.84
C VAL A 168 -19.28 -1.27 13.17
N TYR A 169 -19.53 -2.57 13.21
CA TYR A 169 -20.83 -3.18 13.47
C TYR A 169 -20.89 -3.79 14.86
N GLY A 170 -22.11 -3.86 15.45
CA GLY A 170 -22.29 -4.45 16.77
C GLY A 170 -23.75 -4.79 17.07
N ASN A 171 -23.96 -5.69 18.04
CA ASN A 171 -25.28 -6.15 18.47
C ASN A 171 -25.67 -5.69 19.88
N THR A 172 -24.74 -5.10 20.61
CA THR A 172 -24.90 -4.69 22.01
C THR A 172 -24.91 -3.18 22.16
N GLY A 173 -25.22 -2.70 23.35
CA GLY A 173 -25.11 -1.28 23.70
C GLY A 173 -23.65 -0.78 23.76
N PRO A 174 -23.42 0.47 24.18
CA PRO A 174 -22.08 1.05 24.24
C PRO A 174 -21.10 0.20 25.04
N HIS A 175 -19.90 -0.05 24.49
CA HIS A 175 -18.82 -0.81 25.13
C HIS A 175 -17.42 -0.43 24.60
N ASN A 176 -16.37 -0.83 25.33
CA ASN A 176 -14.97 -0.53 25.04
C ASN A 176 -14.17 -1.80 24.67
N LYS A 177 -14.80 -2.76 24.00
CA LYS A 177 -14.16 -4.05 23.68
C LYS A 177 -13.51 -4.10 22.31
N LEU A 178 -13.42 -2.97 21.61
CA LEU A 178 -12.85 -2.94 20.27
C LEU A 178 -11.33 -3.02 20.33
N GLU A 179 -10.79 -3.95 19.59
CA GLU A 179 -9.39 -4.04 19.22
C GLU A 179 -9.22 -3.61 17.77
N PHE A 180 -8.11 -2.93 17.46
CA PHE A 180 -7.85 -2.46 16.10
C PHE A 180 -6.57 -3.09 15.56
N LYS A 181 -6.61 -3.44 14.27
CA LYS A 181 -5.45 -3.95 13.55
C LYS A 181 -5.28 -3.17 12.25
N MET A 182 -4.03 -2.87 11.90
CA MET A 182 -3.66 -2.35 10.58
C MET A 182 -2.88 -3.40 9.82
N TRP A 183 -3.11 -3.48 8.53
CA TRP A 183 -2.29 -4.25 7.62
C TRP A 183 -1.57 -3.29 6.67
N ASP A 184 -0.25 -3.41 6.63
CA ASP A 184 0.65 -2.69 5.73
C ASP A 184 0.85 -3.56 4.48
N ALA A 185 0.24 -3.17 3.39
CA ALA A 185 0.29 -3.90 2.13
C ALA A 185 1.72 -4.01 1.60
N SER A 186 2.52 -2.95 1.77
CA SER A 186 3.88 -2.87 1.25
C SER A 186 4.84 -3.86 1.89
N THR A 187 4.56 -4.30 3.12
CA THR A 187 5.40 -5.24 3.89
C THR A 187 4.69 -6.56 4.22
N GLY A 188 3.36 -6.61 4.04
CA GLY A 188 2.53 -7.75 4.43
C GLY A 188 2.35 -7.91 5.94
N LYS A 189 2.76 -6.92 6.74
CA LYS A 189 2.71 -6.98 8.20
C LYS A 189 1.37 -6.53 8.75
N ILE A 190 0.92 -7.22 9.80
CA ILE A 190 -0.24 -6.84 10.61
C ILE A 190 0.27 -6.26 11.92
N TYR A 191 -0.25 -5.10 12.28
CA TYR A 191 0.03 -4.41 13.53
C TYR A 191 -1.24 -4.37 14.39
N ILE A 192 -1.13 -4.70 15.68
CA ILE A 192 -2.14 -4.35 16.67
C ILE A 192 -1.92 -2.90 17.01
N VAL A 193 -2.97 -2.09 16.96
CA VAL A 193 -2.86 -0.63 17.11
C VAL A 193 -3.89 -0.09 18.08
N GLU A 194 -3.49 0.97 18.78
CA GLU A 194 -4.40 1.74 19.60
C GLU A 194 -4.67 3.12 18.95
N PRO A 195 -5.93 3.57 18.93
CA PRO A 195 -6.24 4.91 18.47
C PRO A 195 -5.71 5.96 19.45
N GLU A 196 -5.12 7.06 18.95
CA GLU A 196 -4.65 8.17 19.79
C GLU A 196 -5.79 8.78 20.65
N THR A 197 -7.02 8.74 20.15
CA THR A 197 -8.24 9.09 20.91
C THR A 197 -9.05 7.82 21.12
N PRO A 198 -9.42 7.44 22.35
CA PRO A 198 -10.18 6.23 22.62
C PRO A 198 -11.45 6.11 21.78
N VAL A 199 -11.65 4.97 21.14
CA VAL A 199 -12.83 4.65 20.34
C VAL A 199 -13.61 3.56 21.02
N ALA A 200 -14.82 3.91 21.50
CA ALA A 200 -15.78 2.97 22.07
C ALA A 200 -16.95 2.79 21.12
N PHE A 201 -17.45 1.57 21.00
CA PHE A 201 -18.64 1.31 20.19
C PHE A 201 -19.85 2.06 20.76
N LYS A 202 -20.53 2.81 19.91
CA LYS A 202 -21.80 3.46 20.21
C LYS A 202 -22.66 3.48 18.96
N ALA A 203 -23.79 2.81 19.01
CA ALA A 203 -24.72 2.69 17.89
C ALA A 203 -25.08 4.05 17.26
N ASN A 204 -25.04 4.10 15.94
CA ASN A 204 -25.40 5.26 15.11
C ASN A 204 -24.54 6.51 15.39
N SER A 205 -23.35 6.35 15.96
CA SER A 205 -22.41 7.46 16.19
C SER A 205 -21.40 7.62 15.05
N ILE A 206 -20.82 8.80 15.00
CA ILE A 206 -19.67 9.11 14.15
C ILE A 206 -18.56 9.55 15.07
N VAL A 207 -17.38 8.92 14.94
CA VAL A 207 -16.16 9.24 15.69
C VAL A 207 -15.14 9.84 14.73
N GLY A 208 -14.57 10.96 15.12
CA GLY A 208 -13.70 11.74 14.26
C GLY A 208 -14.45 12.53 13.19
N SER A 209 -13.71 13.19 12.35
CA SER A 209 -14.22 13.97 11.20
C SER A 209 -13.08 14.18 10.20
N PRO A 210 -13.37 14.67 8.98
CA PRO A 210 -12.29 14.99 8.03
C PRO A 210 -11.27 16.03 8.52
N LYS A 211 -11.67 16.90 9.47
CA LYS A 211 -10.76 17.91 10.06
C LYS A 211 -10.02 17.40 11.30
N VAL A 212 -10.59 16.43 11.99
CA VAL A 212 -10.03 15.85 13.21
C VAL A 212 -10.26 14.34 13.15
N PRO A 213 -9.50 13.62 12.33
CA PRO A 213 -9.62 12.17 12.23
C PRO A 213 -9.05 11.49 13.49
N VAL A 214 -9.47 10.24 13.68
CA VAL A 214 -8.85 9.36 14.68
C VAL A 214 -7.57 8.78 14.06
N VAL A 215 -6.43 9.01 14.68
CA VAL A 215 -5.16 8.45 14.22
C VAL A 215 -4.93 7.10 14.87
N PHE A 216 -4.67 6.08 14.05
CA PHE A 216 -4.26 4.74 14.43
C PHE A 216 -2.77 4.59 14.10
N SER A 217 -1.95 4.30 15.11
CA SER A 217 -0.49 4.25 14.96
C SER A 217 0.06 2.91 15.42
N ASN A 218 1.05 2.37 14.68
CA ASN A 218 1.80 1.19 15.09
C ASN A 218 3.03 1.51 15.94
N LEU A 219 3.26 2.78 16.24
CA LEU A 219 4.31 3.15 17.19
C LEU A 219 3.82 2.82 18.59
N ASP A 220 4.39 1.76 19.16
CA ASP A 220 4.22 1.45 20.56
C ASP A 220 4.69 2.65 21.39
N LYS A 221 3.81 3.15 22.24
CA LYS A 221 4.24 4.05 23.32
C LYS A 221 4.99 3.17 24.31
N VAL A 222 6.30 3.05 24.14
CA VAL A 222 7.14 2.41 25.13
C VAL A 222 7.23 3.35 26.32
N GLN A 223 6.48 3.04 27.39
CA GLN A 223 6.70 3.71 28.66
C GLN A 223 7.98 3.13 29.27
N LEU A 224 9.05 3.91 29.26
CA LEU A 224 10.29 3.56 29.94
C LEU A 224 10.27 4.16 31.35
N ASP A 225 10.02 3.34 32.35
CA ASP A 225 10.16 3.75 33.74
C ASP A 225 11.64 3.73 34.14
N VAL A 226 12.27 4.89 34.18
CA VAL A 226 13.67 5.03 34.62
C VAL A 226 13.70 5.43 36.07
N ALA A 227 14.18 4.55 36.95
CA ALA A 227 14.44 4.89 38.33
C ALA A 227 15.66 5.83 38.41
N LEU A 228 15.44 7.09 38.73
CA LEU A 228 16.51 8.07 38.94
C LEU A 228 16.97 8.02 40.40
N ASN A 229 18.26 7.81 40.62
CA ASN A 229 18.87 7.89 41.92
C ASN A 229 19.24 9.36 42.24
N ASN A 230 19.32 9.69 43.51
CA ASN A 230 19.78 11.00 43.94
C ASN A 230 21.25 11.21 43.50
N GLY A 231 21.51 12.19 42.63
CA GLY A 231 22.81 12.42 42.01
C GLY A 231 22.78 12.21 40.49
N TRP A 232 23.93 11.84 39.92
CA TRP A 232 24.04 11.62 38.45
C TRP A 232 23.53 10.22 38.04
N THR A 233 22.58 10.18 37.11
CA THR A 233 22.11 8.93 36.50
C THR A 233 22.38 9.01 34.97
N TRP A 234 23.13 8.04 34.48
CA TRP A 234 23.33 7.88 33.02
C TRP A 234 22.16 7.06 32.44
N THR A 235 21.44 7.67 31.49
CA THR A 235 20.37 6.99 30.76
C THR A 235 20.73 6.93 29.28
N SER A 236 20.49 5.79 28.65
CA SER A 236 20.63 5.61 27.22
C SER A 236 19.27 5.21 26.65
N PHE A 237 18.78 5.96 25.68
CA PHE A 237 17.57 5.64 24.95
C PHE A 237 18.00 4.98 23.63
N ASN A 238 17.56 3.74 23.39
CA ASN A 238 17.79 3.01 22.15
C ASN A 238 16.56 3.01 21.21
N VAL A 239 15.61 3.90 21.45
CA VAL A 239 14.47 4.17 20.59
C VAL A 239 14.84 5.35 19.71
N MET A 240 14.81 5.16 18.39
CA MET A 240 15.04 6.25 17.41
C MET A 240 13.70 6.83 16.98
N ASP A 241 13.46 8.08 17.31
CA ASP A 241 12.37 8.90 16.82
C ASP A 241 12.96 10.16 16.18
N GLU A 242 12.31 10.72 15.16
CA GLU A 242 12.76 11.96 14.50
C GLU A 242 12.86 13.14 15.47
N ASP A 243 12.03 13.16 16.51
CA ASP A 243 12.02 14.19 17.57
C ASP A 243 13.13 13.99 18.63
N MET A 244 13.79 12.85 18.68
CA MET A 244 14.88 12.58 19.64
C MET A 244 16.18 13.33 19.35
N ASN A 245 16.31 13.95 18.19
CA ASN A 245 17.46 14.82 17.86
C ASN A 245 17.39 16.18 18.61
N ASP A 246 16.26 16.49 19.23
CA ASP A 246 16.09 17.70 20.03
C ASP A 246 15.76 17.34 21.49
N LEU A 247 16.77 17.38 22.35
CA LEU A 247 16.63 17.10 23.78
C LEU A 247 15.57 17.98 24.44
N SER A 248 15.35 19.20 23.93
CA SER A 248 14.32 20.12 24.42
C SER A 248 12.90 19.60 24.21
N GLN A 249 12.66 18.86 23.13
CA GLN A 249 11.37 18.23 22.85
C GLN A 249 11.15 17.00 23.73
N VAL A 250 12.19 16.18 23.92
CA VAL A 250 12.15 15.01 24.82
C VAL A 250 11.86 15.43 26.25
N LEU A 251 12.43 16.57 26.71
CA LEU A 251 12.27 17.06 28.08
C LEU A 251 10.98 17.88 28.30
N LYS A 252 10.36 18.38 27.22
CA LYS A 252 9.21 19.29 27.29
C LYS A 252 7.98 18.69 28.00
N ASN A 253 7.81 17.38 27.92
CA ASN A 253 6.72 16.65 28.58
C ASN A 253 7.07 16.14 29.98
N ASN A 254 8.28 16.42 30.47
CA ASN A 254 8.80 15.97 31.74
C ASN A 254 9.20 17.18 32.60
N ALA A 255 8.21 18.02 32.97
CA ALA A 255 8.42 19.26 33.71
C ALA A 255 9.16 19.08 35.07
N TRP A 256 9.22 17.86 35.61
CA TRP A 256 9.97 17.49 36.82
C TRP A 256 11.48 17.25 36.56
N LEU A 257 11.93 17.17 35.30
CA LEU A 257 13.35 17.10 34.94
C LEU A 257 13.99 18.47 34.75
N SER A 258 13.22 19.55 34.75
CA SER A 258 13.67 20.94 34.58
C SER A 258 13.92 21.71 35.89
N GLY A 259 14.08 21.01 37.01
CA GLY A 259 14.39 21.57 38.32
C GLY A 259 15.88 21.76 38.58
#